data_bf10aae643850bdf0423753a26d7dde3
#
_entry.id   bf10aae643850bdf0423753a26d7dde3
#
_cell.length_a   1.000
_cell.length_b   1.000
_cell.length_c   1.000
_cell.angle_alpha   90.00
_cell.angle_beta   90.00
_cell.angle_gamma   90.00
#
_symmetry.space_group_name_H-M   'P 1'
#
loop_
_entity.id
_entity.type
_entity.pdbx_description
1 polymer ?
#
loop_
_entity_poly.entity_id
_entity_poly.type
_entity_poly.pdbx_seq_one_letter_code
_entity_poly.pdbx_strand_id
1 'polypeptide(L)'
;DGEMFLGSDAIALAPLTKTIIYLDDGDWAVLTDADYIIYDETDQEVAREVRQTALTGAAIGKGGYRHFMLKEIYEQPQVIGDTLHSYVNPVTRAVSLPELGFDPAAVTRLNLIACGTSYYACLTAKYWFETIARIPVDVDIASEFRYREAPLPVGGATLVISQSGETIDTLAALRYARSQDQKILSIVNVPES
;
A
#
# COMPACT_ATOMS: atom_id res chain seq x y z
N ASP A 1 -22.79 -5.25 -20.01
CA ASP A 1 -23.97 -4.44 -20.33
C ASP A 1 -23.66 -3.17 -21.15
N GLY A 2 -22.54 -3.11 -21.89
CA GLY A 2 -22.25 -2.02 -22.84
C GLY A 2 -21.67 -0.75 -22.20
N GLU A 3 -20.97 -0.89 -21.07
CA GLU A 3 -20.26 0.22 -20.42
C GLU A 3 -18.86 -0.25 -20.00
N MET A 4 -17.87 0.62 -20.21
CA MET A 4 -16.50 0.43 -19.74
C MET A 4 -16.21 1.42 -18.63
N PHE A 5 -15.47 0.99 -17.63
CA PHE A 5 -15.12 1.79 -16.46
C PHE A 5 -13.60 1.91 -16.34
N LEU A 6 -13.14 3.09 -15.94
CA LEU A 6 -11.74 3.36 -15.63
C LEU A 6 -11.64 3.90 -14.20
N GLY A 7 -10.71 3.40 -13.44
CA GLY A 7 -10.46 3.84 -12.07
C GLY A 7 -8.99 3.70 -11.69
N SER A 8 -8.56 4.44 -10.69
CA SER A 8 -7.19 4.40 -10.17
C SER A 8 -6.89 3.16 -9.33
N ASP A 9 -7.94 2.45 -8.87
CA ASP A 9 -7.82 1.23 -8.09
C ASP A 9 -9.08 0.34 -8.22
N ALA A 10 -8.95 -0.92 -7.84
CA ALA A 10 -10.02 -1.90 -7.89
C ALA A 10 -11.20 -1.57 -6.95
N ILE A 11 -10.96 -0.86 -5.85
CA ILE A 11 -12.00 -0.49 -4.88
C ILE A 11 -13.01 0.47 -5.52
N ALA A 12 -12.52 1.41 -6.33
CA ALA A 12 -13.38 2.36 -7.04
C ALA A 12 -14.31 1.67 -8.04
N LEU A 13 -13.85 0.56 -8.65
CA LEU A 13 -14.57 -0.17 -9.68
C LEU A 13 -15.45 -1.30 -9.12
N ALA A 14 -15.15 -1.85 -7.97
CA ALA A 14 -15.83 -3.01 -7.40
C ALA A 14 -17.36 -2.88 -7.22
N PRO A 15 -17.95 -1.69 -7.00
CA PRO A 15 -19.40 -1.50 -7.03
C PRO A 15 -20.04 -1.68 -8.41
N LEU A 16 -19.25 -1.52 -9.49
CA LEU A 16 -19.71 -1.47 -10.87
C LEU A 16 -19.42 -2.77 -11.62
N THR A 17 -18.25 -3.36 -11.39
CA THR A 17 -17.82 -4.59 -12.06
C THR A 17 -16.96 -5.45 -11.15
N LYS A 18 -16.95 -6.76 -11.42
CA LYS A 18 -16.02 -7.72 -10.79
C LYS A 18 -14.86 -8.10 -11.70
N THR A 19 -14.97 -7.75 -12.99
CA THR A 19 -13.96 -8.09 -13.99
C THR A 19 -13.06 -6.89 -14.18
N ILE A 20 -11.77 -7.04 -13.87
CA ILE A 20 -10.79 -5.96 -13.87
C ILE A 20 -9.57 -6.38 -14.67
N ILE A 21 -9.00 -5.42 -15.38
CA ILE A 21 -7.71 -5.53 -16.03
C ILE A 21 -6.80 -4.47 -15.43
N TYR A 22 -5.67 -4.90 -14.88
CA TYR A 22 -4.63 -3.99 -14.42
C TYR A 22 -3.70 -3.64 -15.56
N LEU A 23 -3.41 -2.36 -15.70
CA LEU A 23 -2.40 -1.87 -16.63
C LEU A 23 -1.02 -1.96 -15.97
N ASP A 24 0.00 -2.32 -16.73
CA ASP A 24 1.39 -2.23 -16.27
C ASP A 24 1.92 -0.80 -16.38
N ASP A 25 3.05 -0.51 -15.73
CA ASP A 25 3.70 0.80 -15.81
C ASP A 25 4.04 1.15 -17.27
N GLY A 26 3.56 2.29 -17.75
CA GLY A 26 3.75 2.75 -19.12
C GLY A 26 2.64 2.36 -20.09
N ASP A 27 1.72 1.47 -19.69
CA ASP A 27 0.56 1.13 -20.52
C ASP A 27 -0.40 2.32 -20.66
N TRP A 28 -1.03 2.36 -21.81
CA TRP A 28 -2.17 3.24 -22.07
C TRP A 28 -3.26 2.48 -22.83
N ALA A 29 -4.50 2.93 -22.73
CA ALA A 29 -5.62 2.22 -23.32
C ALA A 29 -6.59 3.15 -24.04
N VAL A 30 -7.20 2.62 -25.10
CA VAL A 30 -8.34 3.23 -25.78
C VAL A 30 -9.59 2.46 -25.38
N LEU A 31 -10.56 3.16 -24.81
CA LEU A 31 -11.84 2.58 -24.43
C LEU A 31 -12.95 3.08 -25.38
N THR A 32 -13.82 2.18 -25.76
CA THR A 32 -15.07 2.46 -26.45
C THR A 32 -16.26 1.98 -25.61
N ASP A 33 -17.48 2.19 -26.06
CA ASP A 33 -18.66 1.71 -25.34
C ASP A 33 -18.72 0.18 -25.22
N ALA A 34 -18.05 -0.56 -26.10
CA ALA A 34 -18.16 -2.00 -26.19
C ALA A 34 -16.83 -2.75 -26.17
N ASP A 35 -15.69 -2.05 -26.29
CA ASP A 35 -14.38 -2.70 -26.47
C ASP A 35 -13.24 -1.84 -25.90
N TYR A 36 -12.08 -2.44 -25.75
CA TYR A 36 -10.86 -1.77 -25.29
C TYR A 36 -9.65 -2.30 -26.06
N ILE A 37 -8.65 -1.44 -26.23
CA ILE A 37 -7.33 -1.81 -26.76
C ILE A 37 -6.28 -1.25 -25.81
N ILE A 38 -5.32 -2.08 -25.42
CA ILE A 38 -4.21 -1.69 -24.54
C ILE A 38 -2.92 -1.67 -25.33
N TYR A 39 -2.14 -0.64 -25.13
CA TYR A 39 -0.82 -0.45 -25.71
C TYR A 39 0.22 -0.33 -24.61
N ASP A 40 1.41 -0.86 -24.83
CA ASP A 40 2.56 -0.68 -23.94
C ASP A 40 3.28 0.66 -24.18
N GLU A 41 4.36 0.89 -23.43
CA GLU A 41 5.19 2.10 -23.54
C GLU A 41 5.86 2.29 -24.92
N THR A 42 5.85 1.26 -25.76
CA THR A 42 6.39 1.28 -27.13
C THR A 42 5.31 1.38 -28.20
N ASP A 43 4.08 1.70 -27.81
CA ASP A 43 2.90 1.78 -28.68
C ASP A 43 2.56 0.45 -29.37
N GLN A 44 2.95 -0.70 -28.79
CA GLN A 44 2.55 -2.02 -29.29
C GLN A 44 1.28 -2.48 -28.58
N GLU A 45 0.34 -3.00 -29.36
CA GLU A 45 -0.87 -3.62 -28.80
C GLU A 45 -0.52 -4.84 -27.96
N VAL A 46 -0.99 -4.88 -26.73
CA VAL A 46 -0.72 -5.93 -25.76
C VAL A 46 -2.01 -6.42 -25.09
N ALA A 47 -2.01 -7.70 -24.72
CA ALA A 47 -3.07 -8.27 -23.90
C ALA A 47 -2.61 -8.32 -22.44
N ARG A 48 -3.48 -7.87 -21.53
CA ARG A 48 -3.29 -7.99 -20.08
C ARG A 48 -4.25 -9.01 -19.50
N GLU A 49 -3.86 -9.57 -18.36
CA GLU A 49 -4.66 -10.60 -17.69
C GLU A 49 -5.99 -10.02 -17.19
N VAL A 50 -7.08 -10.70 -17.55
CA VAL A 50 -8.40 -10.40 -17.01
C VAL A 50 -8.58 -11.08 -15.66
N ARG A 51 -8.77 -10.32 -14.59
CA ARG A 51 -8.90 -10.82 -13.22
C ARG A 51 -10.31 -10.63 -12.69
N GLN A 52 -10.70 -11.51 -11.77
CA GLN A 52 -11.92 -11.35 -10.99
C GLN A 52 -11.55 -10.82 -9.60
N THR A 53 -12.02 -9.63 -9.27
CA THR A 53 -11.80 -9.09 -7.92
C THR A 53 -12.71 -9.75 -6.90
N ALA A 54 -12.16 -10.08 -5.72
CA ALA A 54 -12.92 -10.55 -4.57
C ALA A 54 -13.60 -9.40 -3.80
N LEU A 55 -13.28 -8.16 -4.12
CA LEU A 55 -13.88 -6.98 -3.50
C LEU A 55 -15.39 -6.93 -3.82
N THR A 56 -16.20 -6.67 -2.81
CA THR A 56 -17.65 -6.53 -2.96
C THR A 56 -18.12 -5.13 -2.64
N GLY A 57 -19.07 -4.61 -3.42
CA GLY A 57 -19.67 -3.29 -3.17
C GLY A 57 -20.27 -3.14 -1.77
N ALA A 58 -20.68 -4.25 -1.12
CA ALA A 58 -21.21 -4.26 0.24
C ALA A 58 -20.12 -3.92 1.28
N ALA A 59 -18.88 -4.41 1.08
CA ALA A 59 -17.74 -4.09 1.93
C ALA A 59 -17.31 -2.62 1.81
N ILE A 60 -17.55 -2.01 0.65
CA ILE A 60 -17.16 -0.64 0.31
C ILE A 60 -18.28 0.37 0.64
N GLY A 61 -19.49 -0.08 0.95
CA GLY A 61 -20.63 0.78 1.25
C GLY A 61 -20.43 1.66 2.49
N LYS A 62 -21.11 2.82 2.53
CA LYS A 62 -21.04 3.77 3.66
C LYS A 62 -21.66 3.24 4.96
N GLY A 63 -22.37 2.10 4.94
CA GLY A 63 -22.94 1.48 6.15
C GLY A 63 -23.89 2.40 6.95
N GLY A 64 -24.63 3.30 6.29
CA GLY A 64 -25.51 4.26 6.94
C GLY A 64 -24.82 5.59 7.36
N TYR A 65 -23.53 5.72 7.20
CA TYR A 65 -22.81 6.97 7.46
C TYR A 65 -22.91 7.93 6.28
N ARG A 66 -22.92 9.22 6.58
CA ARG A 66 -22.98 10.27 5.54
C ARG A 66 -21.72 10.32 4.68
N HIS A 67 -20.54 10.06 5.28
CA HIS A 67 -19.24 10.12 4.64
C HIS A 67 -18.42 8.89 4.98
N PHE A 68 -17.55 8.43 4.07
CA PHE A 68 -16.63 7.32 4.30
C PHE A 68 -15.69 7.59 5.48
N MET A 69 -15.09 8.77 5.56
CA MET A 69 -14.24 9.16 6.69
C MET A 69 -14.97 9.00 8.04
N LEU A 70 -16.25 9.37 8.12
CA LEU A 70 -17.03 9.22 9.34
C LEU A 70 -17.21 7.74 9.70
N LYS A 71 -17.52 6.88 8.70
CA LYS A 71 -17.59 5.44 8.87
C LYS A 71 -16.26 4.91 9.43
N GLU A 72 -15.13 5.23 8.78
CA GLU A 72 -13.80 4.77 9.16
C GLU A 72 -13.40 5.20 10.58
N ILE A 73 -13.76 6.43 10.99
CA ILE A 73 -13.55 6.89 12.38
C ILE A 73 -14.27 5.99 13.38
N TYR A 74 -15.52 5.66 13.13
CA TYR A 74 -16.32 4.82 14.05
C TYR A 74 -15.95 3.34 13.99
N GLU A 75 -15.38 2.86 12.89
CA GLU A 75 -14.90 1.47 12.74
C GLU A 75 -13.54 1.22 13.40
N GLN A 76 -12.77 2.26 13.75
CA GLN A 76 -11.42 2.11 14.32
C GLN A 76 -11.32 1.10 15.48
N PRO A 77 -12.22 1.08 16.48
CA PRO A 77 -12.11 0.13 17.59
C PRO A 77 -12.19 -1.33 17.11
N GLN A 78 -13.08 -1.61 16.15
CA GLN A 78 -13.25 -2.95 15.59
C GLN A 78 -12.03 -3.33 14.74
N VAL A 79 -11.62 -2.47 13.81
CA VAL A 79 -10.52 -2.72 12.88
C VAL A 79 -9.19 -2.90 13.62
N ILE A 80 -8.93 -2.09 14.66
CA ILE A 80 -7.74 -2.24 15.50
C ILE A 80 -7.78 -3.59 16.23
N GLY A 81 -8.95 -3.97 16.77
CA GLY A 81 -9.15 -5.26 17.41
C GLY A 81 -8.85 -6.43 16.47
N ASP A 82 -9.40 -6.40 15.27
CA ASP A 82 -9.21 -7.44 14.25
C ASP A 82 -7.73 -7.54 13.82
N THR A 83 -7.08 -6.41 13.62
CA THR A 83 -5.64 -6.34 13.30
C THR A 83 -4.80 -6.95 14.42
N LEU A 84 -5.07 -6.59 15.68
CA LEU A 84 -4.37 -7.15 16.83
C LEU A 84 -4.58 -8.67 16.93
N HIS A 85 -5.80 -9.17 16.73
CA HIS A 85 -6.07 -10.61 16.77
C HIS A 85 -5.36 -11.37 15.64
N SER A 86 -5.11 -10.73 14.50
CA SER A 86 -4.38 -11.35 13.39
C SER A 86 -2.90 -11.55 13.69
N TYR A 87 -2.29 -10.69 14.50
CA TYR A 87 -0.86 -10.69 14.76
C TYR A 87 -0.46 -11.04 16.20
N VAL A 88 -1.36 -10.95 17.16
CA VAL A 88 -1.07 -11.18 18.57
C VAL A 88 -1.94 -12.29 19.13
N ASN A 89 -1.32 -13.37 19.62
CA ASN A 89 -2.04 -14.41 20.36
C ASN A 89 -2.53 -13.84 21.70
N PRO A 90 -3.84 -13.79 21.99
CA PRO A 90 -4.37 -13.14 23.18
C PRO A 90 -4.00 -13.86 24.48
N VAL A 91 -3.70 -15.17 24.43
CA VAL A 91 -3.36 -15.98 25.60
C VAL A 91 -1.87 -15.91 25.92
N THR A 92 -1.03 -16.17 24.91
CA THR A 92 0.43 -16.21 25.09
C THR A 92 1.09 -14.86 24.95
N ARG A 93 0.39 -13.87 24.38
CA ARG A 93 0.90 -12.54 23.99
C ARG A 93 2.06 -12.62 22.98
N ALA A 94 2.25 -13.76 22.35
CA ALA A 94 3.23 -13.90 21.28
C ALA A 94 2.77 -13.14 20.04
N VAL A 95 3.70 -12.44 19.41
CA VAL A 95 3.49 -11.77 18.13
C VAL A 95 3.91 -12.70 17.01
N SER A 96 3.04 -12.89 16.02
CA SER A 96 3.30 -13.65 14.80
C SER A 96 3.24 -12.72 13.61
N LEU A 97 4.37 -12.47 12.99
CA LEU A 97 4.45 -11.67 11.77
C LEU A 97 4.62 -12.60 10.56
N PRO A 98 4.26 -12.15 9.35
CA PRO A 98 4.63 -12.83 8.11
C PRO A 98 6.14 -13.02 8.02
N GLU A 99 6.58 -13.99 7.23
CA GLU A 99 8.00 -14.17 6.96
C GLU A 99 8.58 -12.94 6.26
N LEU A 100 9.57 -12.32 6.88
CA LEU A 100 10.14 -11.06 6.40
C LEU A 100 11.23 -11.24 5.35
N GLY A 101 11.70 -12.47 5.13
CA GLY A 101 12.81 -12.77 4.22
C GLY A 101 14.18 -12.24 4.68
N PHE A 102 14.28 -11.68 5.89
CA PHE A 102 15.52 -11.24 6.53
C PHE A 102 15.37 -11.24 8.06
N ASP A 103 16.49 -11.27 8.76
CA ASP A 103 16.50 -11.16 10.23
C ASP A 103 16.29 -9.68 10.66
N PRO A 104 15.18 -9.34 11.30
CA PRO A 104 14.94 -7.99 11.78
C PRO A 104 15.93 -7.52 12.85
N ALA A 105 16.56 -8.45 13.59
CA ALA A 105 17.59 -8.10 14.58
C ALA A 105 18.90 -7.62 13.93
N ALA A 106 19.11 -7.92 12.67
CA ALA A 106 20.27 -7.45 11.90
C ALA A 106 20.08 -6.02 11.32
N VAL A 107 18.88 -5.45 11.44
CA VAL A 107 18.59 -4.10 10.90
C VAL A 107 19.24 -3.05 11.80
N THR A 108 20.09 -2.22 11.20
CA THR A 108 20.87 -1.20 11.92
C THR A 108 20.16 0.15 11.99
N ARG A 109 19.25 0.43 11.05
CA ARG A 109 18.48 1.67 10.96
C ARG A 109 17.18 1.41 10.22
N LEU A 110 16.12 2.10 10.62
CA LEU A 110 14.81 2.00 9.98
C LEU A 110 14.44 3.35 9.35
N ASN A 111 14.05 3.34 8.08
CA ASN A 111 13.47 4.48 7.40
C ASN A 111 11.96 4.24 7.24
N LEU A 112 11.14 5.18 7.71
CA LEU A 112 9.69 5.14 7.57
C LEU A 112 9.27 6.15 6.51
N ILE A 113 8.64 5.70 5.45
CA ILE A 113 8.32 6.56 4.30
C ILE A 113 6.85 6.42 3.95
N ALA A 114 6.16 7.54 3.88
CA ALA A 114 4.74 7.58 3.54
C ALA A 114 4.31 8.98 3.09
N CYS A 115 3.06 9.10 2.66
CA CYS A 115 2.36 10.35 2.39
C CYS A 115 1.15 10.52 3.31
N GLY A 116 0.66 11.76 3.45
CA GLY A 116 -0.60 12.07 4.13
C GLY A 116 -0.67 11.59 5.57
N THR A 117 -1.79 11.00 5.96
CA THR A 117 -2.01 10.50 7.33
C THR A 117 -1.12 9.32 7.69
N SER A 118 -0.71 8.51 6.71
CA SER A 118 0.28 7.45 6.92
C SER A 118 1.64 8.00 7.34
N TYR A 119 2.05 9.17 6.82
CA TYR A 119 3.26 9.86 7.27
C TYR A 119 3.17 10.27 8.75
N TYR A 120 2.01 10.75 9.21
CA TYR A 120 1.81 11.07 10.64
C TYR A 120 1.85 9.83 11.52
N ALA A 121 1.36 8.69 11.03
CA ALA A 121 1.54 7.40 11.71
C ALA A 121 3.02 7.03 11.84
N CYS A 122 3.81 7.25 10.78
CA CYS A 122 5.27 7.06 10.82
C CYS A 122 5.94 7.94 11.87
N LEU A 123 5.56 9.22 11.97
CA LEU A 123 6.10 10.14 12.99
C LEU A 123 5.84 9.63 14.41
N THR A 124 4.66 9.06 14.67
CA THR A 124 4.34 8.46 15.96
C THR A 124 5.13 7.18 16.19
N ALA A 125 5.18 6.29 15.19
CA ALA A 125 5.87 5.02 15.26
C ALA A 125 7.38 5.17 15.50
N LYS A 126 8.01 6.24 14.99
CA LYS A 126 9.41 6.57 15.25
C LYS A 126 9.75 6.48 16.73
N TYR A 127 8.99 7.16 17.58
CA TYR A 127 9.25 7.19 19.02
C TYR A 127 9.13 5.81 19.66
N TRP A 128 8.21 4.98 19.18
CA TRP A 128 8.05 3.62 19.67
C TRP A 128 9.23 2.72 19.26
N PHE A 129 9.64 2.77 18.01
CA PHE A 129 10.81 2.00 17.56
C PHE A 129 12.09 2.43 18.29
N GLU A 130 12.33 3.72 18.43
CA GLU A 130 13.51 4.24 19.14
C GLU A 130 13.49 3.89 20.64
N THR A 131 12.32 3.95 21.29
CA THR A 131 12.20 3.68 22.72
C THR A 131 12.21 2.19 23.03
N ILE A 132 11.48 1.37 22.26
CA ILE A 132 11.24 -0.04 22.56
C ILE A 132 12.29 -0.92 21.87
N ALA A 133 12.48 -0.76 20.56
CA ALA A 133 13.40 -1.55 19.79
C ALA A 133 14.84 -1.02 19.83
N ARG A 134 15.05 0.23 20.31
CA ARG A 134 16.37 0.88 20.41
C ARG A 134 17.11 0.98 19.08
N ILE A 135 16.34 1.12 17.99
CA ILE A 135 16.85 1.28 16.64
C ILE A 135 16.69 2.74 16.20
N PRO A 136 17.71 3.38 15.60
CA PRO A 136 17.56 4.70 15.00
C PRO A 136 16.52 4.71 13.88
N VAL A 137 15.66 5.74 13.86
CA VAL A 137 14.57 5.85 12.88
C VAL A 137 14.58 7.21 12.21
N ASP A 138 14.60 7.20 10.89
CA ASP A 138 14.30 8.37 10.07
C ASP A 138 12.88 8.30 9.54
N VAL A 139 12.21 9.44 9.46
CA VAL A 139 10.87 9.53 8.87
C VAL A 139 10.91 10.56 7.76
N ASP A 140 10.39 10.18 6.62
CA ASP A 140 10.37 11.05 5.45
C ASP A 140 9.02 11.03 4.74
N ILE A 141 8.68 12.14 4.09
CA ILE A 141 7.52 12.19 3.21
C ILE A 141 7.93 11.68 1.82
N ALA A 142 7.17 10.75 1.26
CA ALA A 142 7.57 10.06 0.04
C ALA A 142 7.77 10.99 -1.17
N SER A 143 6.97 12.06 -1.28
CA SER A 143 7.10 13.05 -2.35
C SER A 143 8.45 13.75 -2.36
N GLU A 144 9.02 14.02 -1.18
CA GLU A 144 10.34 14.66 -1.06
C GLU A 144 11.48 13.64 -1.15
N PHE A 145 11.28 12.48 -0.53
CA PHE A 145 12.27 11.42 -0.49
C PHE A 145 12.67 10.94 -1.89
N ARG A 146 11.69 10.76 -2.80
CA ARG A 146 11.93 10.28 -4.16
C ARG A 146 12.84 11.16 -4.99
N TYR A 147 12.85 12.49 -4.73
CA TYR A 147 13.64 13.45 -5.48
C TYR A 147 14.97 13.83 -4.82
N ARG A 148 15.06 13.60 -3.51
CA ARG A 148 16.22 14.04 -2.73
C ARG A 148 17.42 13.10 -2.85
N GLU A 149 17.21 11.88 -3.34
CA GLU A 149 18.25 10.85 -3.38
C GLU A 149 18.98 10.69 -2.03
N ALA A 150 18.19 10.56 -0.95
CA ALA A 150 18.72 10.52 0.41
C ALA A 150 19.74 9.38 0.58
N PRO A 151 20.91 9.63 1.22
CA PRO A 151 21.86 8.56 1.51
C PRO A 151 21.25 7.56 2.49
N LEU A 152 21.25 6.28 2.12
CA LEU A 152 20.72 5.21 2.94
C LEU A 152 21.86 4.35 3.48
N PRO A 153 21.92 4.08 4.79
CA PRO A 153 22.99 3.30 5.40
C PRO A 153 22.91 1.83 5.02
N VAL A 154 24.05 1.21 4.82
CA VAL A 154 24.16 -0.25 4.60
C VAL A 154 23.59 -0.99 5.82
N GLY A 155 22.81 -2.06 5.55
CA GLY A 155 22.16 -2.85 6.60
C GLY A 155 20.87 -2.20 7.16
N GLY A 156 20.42 -1.10 6.55
CA GLY A 156 19.16 -0.48 6.90
C GLY A 156 17.94 -1.21 6.30
N ALA A 157 16.76 -0.88 6.85
CA ALA A 157 15.48 -1.28 6.30
C ALA A 157 14.61 -0.05 6.03
N THR A 158 13.78 -0.14 5.00
CA THR A 158 12.80 0.89 4.66
C THR A 158 11.41 0.29 4.75
N LEU A 159 10.57 0.89 5.58
CA LEU A 159 9.15 0.56 5.71
C LEU A 159 8.34 1.64 5.00
N VAL A 160 7.63 1.26 3.97
CA VAL A 160 6.67 2.12 3.28
C VAL A 160 5.24 1.81 3.73
N ILE A 161 4.43 2.86 3.89
CA ILE A 161 3.03 2.72 4.31
C ILE A 161 2.13 3.44 3.32
N SER A 162 1.18 2.69 2.76
CA SER A 162 0.18 3.21 1.83
C SER A 162 -1.17 2.53 2.05
N GLN A 163 -2.25 3.28 2.00
CA GLN A 163 -3.59 2.70 2.09
C GLN A 163 -3.92 1.93 0.80
N SER A 164 -3.74 2.55 -0.36
CA SER A 164 -4.08 1.95 -1.66
C SER A 164 -3.00 1.00 -2.21
N GLY A 165 -1.73 1.15 -1.79
CA GLY A 165 -0.60 0.52 -2.46
C GLY A 165 -0.14 1.25 -3.73
N GLU A 166 -0.98 2.12 -4.29
CA GLU A 166 -0.81 2.75 -5.61
C GLU A 166 -0.31 4.21 -5.54
N THR A 167 0.13 4.68 -4.37
CA THR A 167 0.64 6.05 -4.23
C THR A 167 1.97 6.19 -4.98
N ILE A 168 1.97 6.91 -6.10
CA ILE A 168 3.10 7.05 -7.02
C ILE A 168 4.40 7.46 -6.30
N ASP A 169 4.32 8.45 -5.41
CA ASP A 169 5.48 8.90 -4.65
C ASP A 169 6.03 7.81 -3.71
N THR A 170 5.13 7.05 -3.07
CA THR A 170 5.51 5.94 -2.19
C THR A 170 6.15 4.79 -2.98
N LEU A 171 5.61 4.45 -4.14
CA LEU A 171 6.18 3.44 -5.03
C LEU A 171 7.56 3.87 -5.55
N ALA A 172 7.71 5.14 -5.95
CA ALA A 172 9.00 5.66 -6.39
C ALA A 172 10.05 5.65 -5.26
N ALA A 173 9.64 6.02 -4.04
CA ALA A 173 10.51 5.97 -2.85
C ALA A 173 10.93 4.52 -2.53
N LEU A 174 10.00 3.56 -2.65
CA LEU A 174 10.28 2.12 -2.49
C LEU A 174 11.32 1.64 -3.52
N ARG A 175 11.11 1.98 -4.80
CA ARG A 175 12.04 1.60 -5.88
C ARG A 175 13.43 2.19 -5.64
N TYR A 176 13.51 3.44 -5.21
CA TYR A 176 14.77 4.07 -4.85
C TYR A 176 15.44 3.34 -3.68
N ALA A 177 14.74 3.12 -2.57
CA ALA A 177 15.29 2.42 -1.42
C ALA A 177 15.79 1.00 -1.79
N ARG A 178 15.04 0.28 -2.65
CA ARG A 178 15.44 -1.02 -3.16
C ARG A 178 16.72 -0.95 -4.00
N SER A 179 16.89 0.08 -4.82
CA SER A 179 18.11 0.29 -5.61
C SER A 179 19.35 0.59 -4.75
N GLN A 180 19.14 0.99 -3.49
CA GLN A 180 20.17 1.24 -2.47
C GLN A 180 20.37 0.05 -1.52
N ASP A 181 19.99 -1.16 -1.93
CA ASP A 181 20.12 -2.40 -1.17
C ASP A 181 19.45 -2.40 0.22
N GLN A 182 18.42 -1.57 0.41
CA GLN A 182 17.63 -1.60 1.63
C GLN A 182 16.76 -2.85 1.70
N LYS A 183 16.55 -3.37 2.90
CA LYS A 183 15.50 -4.34 3.18
C LYS A 183 14.16 -3.62 3.11
N ILE A 184 13.23 -4.12 2.30
CA ILE A 184 11.95 -3.45 2.09
C ILE A 184 10.84 -4.15 2.88
N LEU A 185 10.08 -3.34 3.59
CA LEU A 185 8.83 -3.71 4.26
C LEU A 185 7.72 -2.81 3.72
N SER A 186 6.52 -3.35 3.59
CA SER A 186 5.35 -2.55 3.24
C SER A 186 4.16 -2.87 4.14
N ILE A 187 3.41 -1.85 4.51
CA ILE A 187 2.09 -1.97 5.12
C ILE A 187 1.09 -1.37 4.15
N VAL A 188 0.22 -2.23 3.63
CA VAL A 188 -0.78 -1.85 2.62
C VAL A 188 -2.13 -2.40 3.07
N ASN A 189 -3.19 -1.61 2.87
CA ASN A 189 -4.53 -2.01 3.28
C ASN A 189 -5.29 -2.75 2.16
N VAL A 190 -4.92 -2.54 0.90
CA VAL A 190 -5.55 -3.18 -0.25
C VAL A 190 -4.79 -4.44 -0.63
N PRO A 191 -5.43 -5.63 -0.59
CA PRO A 191 -4.72 -6.89 -0.83
C PRO A 191 -4.33 -7.15 -2.28
N GLU A 192 -4.88 -6.42 -3.23
CA GLU A 192 -4.65 -6.57 -4.68
C GLU A 192 -3.82 -5.42 -5.27
N SER A 193 -2.98 -4.77 -4.46
CA SER A 193 -2.14 -3.65 -4.89
C SER A 193 -0.70 -4.06 -5.14
#